data_b5c8c93057383b52038b9ea11f628f3b
#
_entry.id   b5c8c93057383b52038b9ea11f628f3b
#
_cell.length_a   1.000
_cell.length_b   1.000
_cell.length_c   1.000
_cell.angle_alpha   90.00
_cell.angle_beta   90.00
_cell.angle_gamma   90.00
#
_symmetry.space_group_name_H-M   'P 1'
#
loop_
_entity.id
_entity.type
_entity.pdbx_description
1 polymer ?
#
loop_
_entity_poly.entity_id
_entity_poly.type
_entity_poly.pdbx_seq_one_letter_code
_entity_poly.pdbx_strand_id
1 'polypeptide(L)'
;MSTVTNWPVRFAEMVDFVGLSEEDRQLIKASAPIITAQAHRMSDVVYDHLLKYPQARKFFVTDNDAPDPKRIADNKATMFSWLLAMASAPLNDGFVRYLAAISQMHMNIPLHRPG
;
A
#
# COMPACT_ATOMS: atom_id res chain seq x y z
N MET A 1 -15.52 23.71 -13.07
CA MET A 1 -14.06 23.61 -13.32
C MET A 1 -13.51 22.44 -12.55
N SER A 2 -12.98 21.48 -13.25
CA SER A 2 -12.39 20.33 -12.58
C SER A 2 -10.98 20.67 -12.11
N THR A 3 -10.68 20.30 -10.86
CA THR A 3 -9.32 20.41 -10.35
C THR A 3 -8.72 19.01 -10.36
N VAL A 4 -7.73 18.83 -11.20
CA VAL A 4 -6.99 17.57 -11.24
C VAL A 4 -5.71 17.78 -10.45
N THR A 5 -5.51 16.95 -9.44
CA THR A 5 -4.28 17.01 -8.66
C THR A 5 -3.10 16.56 -9.51
N ASN A 6 -2.09 17.40 -9.59
CA ASN A 6 -0.83 17.01 -10.23
C ASN A 6 0.03 16.30 -9.17
N TRP A 7 -0.10 14.99 -9.10
CA TRP A 7 0.58 14.19 -8.08
C TRP A 7 2.11 14.28 -8.14
N PRO A 8 2.75 14.28 -9.33
CA PRO A 8 4.20 14.47 -9.37
C PRO A 8 4.67 15.79 -8.76
N VAL A 9 3.96 16.88 -9.01
CA VAL A 9 4.29 18.19 -8.42
C VAL A 9 4.07 18.17 -6.90
N ARG A 10 2.95 17.63 -6.44
CA ARG A 10 2.66 17.52 -5.01
C ARG A 10 3.70 16.67 -4.29
N PHE A 11 4.10 15.56 -4.91
CA PHE A 11 5.13 14.70 -4.34
C PHE A 11 6.47 15.43 -4.23
N ALA A 12 6.86 16.17 -5.27
CA ALA A 12 8.10 16.94 -5.25
C ALA A 12 8.08 17.99 -4.13
N GLU A 13 6.94 18.66 -3.93
CA GLU A 13 6.76 19.59 -2.82
C GLU A 13 6.93 18.92 -1.46
N MET A 14 6.34 17.71 -1.30
CA MET A 14 6.45 16.94 -0.07
C MET A 14 7.89 16.50 0.20
N VAL A 15 8.57 16.02 -0.83
CA VAL A 15 9.99 15.62 -0.73
C VAL A 15 10.84 16.79 -0.25
N ASP A 16 10.60 17.97 -0.84
CA ASP A 16 11.31 19.18 -0.45
C ASP A 16 10.98 19.57 0.99
N PHE A 17 9.71 19.54 1.35
CA PHE A 17 9.24 19.91 2.68
C PHE A 17 9.85 19.03 3.77
N VAL A 18 9.91 17.72 3.58
CA VAL A 18 10.47 16.79 4.58
C VAL A 18 12.00 16.71 4.51
N GLY A 19 12.61 17.33 3.51
CA GLY A 19 14.06 17.35 3.38
C GLY A 19 14.64 16.01 2.93
N LEU A 20 13.89 15.22 2.15
CA LEU A 20 14.39 13.95 1.65
C LEU A 20 15.50 14.17 0.64
N SER A 21 16.72 13.81 1.03
CA SER A 21 17.92 14.03 0.22
C SER A 21 18.19 12.83 -0.71
N GLU A 22 19.12 13.01 -1.62
CA GLU A 22 19.62 11.91 -2.45
C GLU A 22 20.28 10.83 -1.59
N GLU A 23 20.95 11.21 -0.53
CA GLU A 23 21.52 10.25 0.42
C GLU A 23 20.42 9.40 1.07
N ASP A 24 19.32 10.02 1.47
CA ASP A 24 18.18 9.31 2.02
C ASP A 24 17.60 8.32 1.02
N ARG A 25 17.50 8.72 -0.25
CA ARG A 25 17.03 7.84 -1.32
C ARG A 25 17.92 6.63 -1.51
N GLN A 26 19.25 6.82 -1.41
CA GLN A 26 20.19 5.71 -1.48
C GLN A 26 20.05 4.75 -0.31
N LEU A 27 19.77 5.27 0.88
CA LEU A 27 19.52 4.44 2.06
C LEU A 27 18.25 3.61 1.90
N ILE A 28 17.18 4.22 1.41
CA ILE A 28 15.93 3.52 1.11
C ILE A 28 16.19 2.40 0.11
N LYS A 29 16.90 2.70 -0.96
CA LYS A 29 17.23 1.73 -2.01
C LYS A 29 18.09 0.60 -1.47
N ALA A 30 19.04 0.91 -0.59
CA ALA A 30 19.92 -0.08 0.03
C ALA A 30 19.14 -1.02 0.96
N SER A 31 18.01 -0.60 1.48
CA SER A 31 17.15 -1.46 2.32
C SER A 31 16.32 -2.46 1.52
N ALA A 32 16.24 -2.32 0.20
CA ALA A 32 15.39 -3.15 -0.64
C ALA A 32 15.60 -4.65 -0.49
N PRO A 33 16.82 -5.19 -0.42
CA PRO A 33 17.01 -6.63 -0.23
C PRO A 33 16.41 -7.14 1.08
N ILE A 34 16.49 -6.35 2.14
CA ILE A 34 15.96 -6.71 3.45
C ILE A 34 14.45 -6.76 3.39
N ILE A 35 13.82 -5.72 2.85
CA ILE A 35 12.36 -5.63 2.74
C ILE A 35 11.84 -6.72 1.80
N THR A 36 12.48 -6.94 0.67
CA THR A 36 12.08 -7.98 -0.29
C THR A 36 12.11 -9.37 0.34
N ALA A 37 13.14 -9.67 1.13
CA ALA A 37 13.25 -10.96 1.80
C ALA A 37 12.15 -11.20 2.83
N GLN A 38 11.58 -10.14 3.41
CA GLN A 38 10.57 -10.22 4.46
C GLN A 38 9.15 -9.85 4.00
N ALA A 39 8.98 -9.52 2.72
CA ALA A 39 7.72 -8.93 2.25
C ALA A 39 6.52 -9.87 2.44
N HIS A 40 6.65 -11.16 2.18
CA HIS A 40 5.57 -12.12 2.40
C HIS A 40 5.20 -12.22 3.88
N ARG A 41 6.22 -12.31 4.74
CA ARG A 41 6.01 -12.38 6.18
C ARG A 41 5.35 -11.11 6.70
N MET A 42 5.77 -9.94 6.22
CA MET A 42 5.17 -8.67 6.61
C MET A 42 3.70 -8.61 6.23
N SER A 43 3.35 -9.04 5.03
CA SER A 43 1.96 -9.10 4.58
C SER A 43 1.13 -10.04 5.46
N ASP A 44 1.65 -11.21 5.76
CA ASP A 44 0.95 -12.18 6.60
C ASP A 44 0.73 -11.63 8.02
N VAL A 45 1.75 -11.06 8.62
CA VAL A 45 1.68 -10.51 9.98
C VAL A 45 0.66 -9.37 10.05
N VAL A 46 0.68 -8.47 9.06
CA VAL A 46 -0.25 -7.33 9.04
C VAL A 46 -1.70 -7.81 8.92
N TYR A 47 -2.00 -8.70 7.98
CA TYR A 47 -3.38 -9.14 7.78
C TYR A 47 -3.85 -10.07 8.88
N ASP A 48 -3.00 -10.93 9.42
CA ASP A 48 -3.35 -11.75 10.59
C ASP A 48 -3.71 -10.86 11.79
N HIS A 49 -2.97 -9.77 11.97
CA HIS A 49 -3.25 -8.80 13.02
C HIS A 49 -4.57 -8.06 12.78
N LEU A 50 -4.78 -7.55 11.56
CA LEU A 50 -6.01 -6.81 11.22
C LEU A 50 -7.26 -7.65 11.42
N LEU A 51 -7.21 -8.94 11.11
CA LEU A 51 -8.36 -9.82 11.24
C LEU A 51 -8.81 -10.04 12.69
N LYS A 52 -8.00 -9.65 13.67
CA LYS A 52 -8.36 -9.73 15.09
C LYS A 52 -9.25 -8.58 15.55
N TYR A 53 -9.37 -7.53 14.76
CA TYR A 53 -10.11 -6.33 15.15
C TYR A 53 -11.39 -6.20 14.34
N PRO A 54 -12.57 -6.12 14.98
CA PRO A 54 -13.85 -6.05 14.25
C PRO A 54 -13.91 -4.91 13.24
N GLN A 55 -13.35 -3.75 13.55
CA GLN A 55 -13.39 -2.60 12.66
C GLN A 55 -12.64 -2.83 11.35
N ALA A 56 -11.56 -3.62 11.40
CA ALA A 56 -10.80 -3.96 10.21
C ALA A 56 -11.30 -5.25 9.56
N ARG A 57 -11.66 -6.24 10.38
CA ARG A 57 -12.11 -7.55 9.94
C ARG A 57 -13.30 -7.47 8.99
N LYS A 58 -14.22 -6.53 9.21
CA LYS A 58 -15.43 -6.38 8.39
C LYS A 58 -15.15 -6.17 6.90
N PHE A 59 -13.95 -5.72 6.53
CA PHE A 59 -13.58 -5.55 5.14
C PHE A 59 -13.13 -6.84 4.46
N PHE A 60 -12.94 -7.92 5.23
CA PHE A 60 -12.34 -9.17 4.77
C PHE A 60 -13.22 -10.39 5.03
N VAL A 61 -14.47 -10.17 5.42
CA VAL A 61 -15.42 -11.24 5.69
C VAL A 61 -16.59 -11.19 4.74
N THR A 62 -17.25 -12.34 4.58
CA THR A 62 -18.50 -12.46 3.85
C THR A 62 -19.67 -11.96 4.70
N ASP A 63 -20.86 -11.91 4.13
CA ASP A 63 -22.08 -11.52 4.87
C ASP A 63 -22.36 -12.44 6.07
N ASN A 64 -21.82 -13.66 6.05
CA ASN A 64 -21.97 -14.63 7.14
C ASN A 64 -20.86 -14.50 8.21
N ASP A 65 -20.12 -13.40 8.20
CA ASP A 65 -19.00 -13.14 9.11
C ASP A 65 -17.90 -14.22 9.03
N ALA A 66 -17.76 -14.86 7.89
CA ALA A 66 -16.70 -15.83 7.63
C ALA A 66 -15.56 -15.16 6.85
N PRO A 67 -14.30 -15.50 7.14
CA PRO A 67 -13.19 -14.96 6.35
C PRO A 67 -13.37 -15.27 4.86
N ASP A 68 -13.06 -14.28 4.02
CA ASP A 68 -13.07 -14.42 2.57
C ASP A 68 -11.64 -14.73 2.12
N PRO A 69 -11.28 -16.00 1.85
CA PRO A 69 -9.90 -16.36 1.56
C PRO A 69 -9.35 -15.69 0.31
N LYS A 70 -10.17 -15.56 -0.72
CA LYS A 70 -9.75 -14.93 -1.97
C LYS A 70 -9.45 -13.45 -1.74
N ARG A 71 -10.32 -12.75 -1.03
CA ARG A 71 -10.14 -11.32 -0.76
C ARG A 71 -8.89 -11.06 0.08
N ILE A 72 -8.68 -11.89 1.10
CA ILE A 72 -7.50 -11.79 1.95
C ILE A 72 -6.24 -12.06 1.13
N ALA A 73 -6.22 -13.12 0.31
CA ALA A 73 -5.08 -13.45 -0.53
C ALA A 73 -4.79 -12.34 -1.54
N ASP A 74 -5.81 -11.78 -2.18
CA ASP A 74 -5.66 -10.70 -3.14
C ASP A 74 -5.05 -9.45 -2.48
N ASN A 75 -5.50 -9.13 -1.27
CA ASN A 75 -4.97 -7.98 -0.54
C ASN A 75 -3.53 -8.21 -0.06
N LYS A 76 -3.20 -9.42 0.39
CA LYS A 76 -1.81 -9.77 0.73
C LYS A 76 -0.90 -9.64 -0.48
N ALA A 77 -1.35 -10.11 -1.64
CA ALA A 77 -0.58 -10.00 -2.87
C ALA A 77 -0.36 -8.55 -3.28
N THR A 78 -1.38 -7.70 -3.13
CA THR A 78 -1.28 -6.27 -3.41
C THR A 78 -0.30 -5.60 -2.46
N MET A 79 -0.36 -5.93 -1.18
CA MET A 79 0.58 -5.40 -0.19
C MET A 79 2.01 -5.85 -0.47
N PHE A 80 2.19 -7.11 -0.84
CA PHE A 80 3.50 -7.63 -1.23
C PHE A 80 4.09 -6.82 -2.39
N SER A 81 3.29 -6.59 -3.45
CA SER A 81 3.71 -5.79 -4.59
C SER A 81 4.04 -4.36 -4.19
N TRP A 82 3.23 -3.78 -3.31
CA TRP A 82 3.46 -2.42 -2.80
C TRP A 82 4.78 -2.32 -2.02
N LEU A 83 5.06 -3.29 -1.15
CA LEU A 83 6.32 -3.32 -0.40
C LEU A 83 7.53 -3.40 -1.33
N LEU A 84 7.45 -4.24 -2.37
CA LEU A 84 8.52 -4.33 -3.36
C LEU A 84 8.71 -3.02 -4.12
N ALA A 85 7.60 -2.39 -4.52
CA ALA A 85 7.64 -1.11 -5.23
C ALA A 85 8.26 -0.01 -4.37
N MET A 86 7.86 0.07 -3.09
CA MET A 86 8.39 1.07 -2.16
C MET A 86 9.88 0.89 -1.93
N ALA A 87 10.35 -0.36 -1.88
CA ALA A 87 11.74 -0.66 -1.58
C ALA A 87 12.67 -0.49 -2.78
N SER A 88 12.17 -0.76 -3.99
CA SER A 88 13.04 -0.88 -5.17
C SER A 88 12.77 0.12 -6.29
N ALA A 89 11.59 0.74 -6.31
CA ALA A 89 11.25 1.65 -7.41
C ALA A 89 11.98 2.99 -7.26
N PRO A 90 12.38 3.59 -8.38
CA PRO A 90 12.85 4.97 -8.34
C PRO A 90 11.71 5.90 -7.96
N LEU A 91 12.02 6.98 -7.22
CA LEU A 91 11.03 7.98 -6.82
C LEU A 91 10.75 8.91 -7.99
N ASN A 92 9.99 8.42 -8.96
CA ASN A 92 9.64 9.13 -10.19
C ASN A 92 8.13 9.30 -10.33
N ASP A 93 7.71 9.89 -11.44
CA ASP A 93 6.29 10.17 -11.69
C ASP A 93 5.44 8.90 -11.73
N GLY A 94 5.98 7.80 -12.27
CA GLY A 94 5.27 6.51 -12.30
C GLY A 94 5.00 5.98 -10.90
N PHE A 95 5.99 6.10 -10.02
CA PHE A 95 5.86 5.69 -8.62
C PHE A 95 4.79 6.52 -7.90
N VAL A 96 4.78 7.84 -8.12
CA VAL A 96 3.79 8.74 -7.52
C VAL A 96 2.38 8.38 -7.98
N ARG A 97 2.19 8.09 -9.26
CA ARG A 97 0.90 7.67 -9.80
C ARG A 97 0.46 6.34 -9.22
N TYR A 98 1.40 5.42 -9.01
CA TYR A 98 1.12 4.14 -8.38
C TYR A 98 0.61 4.34 -6.94
N LEU A 99 1.26 5.19 -6.15
CA LEU A 99 0.81 5.49 -4.79
C LEU A 99 -0.59 6.11 -4.78
N ALA A 100 -0.86 7.02 -5.71
CA ALA A 100 -2.17 7.66 -5.83
C ALA A 100 -3.26 6.62 -6.14
N ALA A 101 -2.96 5.66 -7.03
CA ALA A 101 -3.90 4.59 -7.38
C ALA A 101 -4.18 3.68 -6.18
N ILE A 102 -3.17 3.33 -5.40
CA ILE A 102 -3.35 2.52 -4.19
C ILE A 102 -4.22 3.26 -3.16
N SER A 103 -3.98 4.54 -2.96
CA SER A 103 -4.79 5.36 -2.07
C SER A 103 -6.24 5.40 -2.52
N GLN A 104 -6.48 5.55 -3.82
CA GLN A 104 -7.83 5.57 -4.39
C GLN A 104 -8.55 4.25 -4.14
N MET A 105 -7.86 3.13 -4.29
CA MET A 105 -8.43 1.82 -4.01
C MET A 105 -8.93 1.73 -2.56
N HIS A 106 -8.16 2.23 -1.61
CA HIS A 106 -8.53 2.18 -0.20
C HIS A 106 -9.74 3.06 0.11
N MET A 107 -9.89 4.17 -0.59
CA MET A 107 -11.02 5.07 -0.41
C MET A 107 -12.32 4.50 -0.96
N ASN A 108 -12.25 3.58 -1.91
CA ASN A 108 -13.42 3.05 -2.62
C ASN A 108 -13.77 1.62 -2.22
N ILE A 109 -13.22 1.10 -1.14
CA ILE A 109 -13.54 -0.26 -0.67
C ILE A 109 -14.97 -0.26 -0.11
N PRO A 110 -15.86 -1.14 -0.61
CA PRO A 110 -17.19 -1.28 -0.04
C PRO A 110 -17.13 -1.93 1.35
N LEU A 111 -18.02 -1.50 2.25
CA LEU A 111 -18.09 -2.05 3.61
C LEU A 111 -18.57 -3.50 3.61
N HIS A 112 -19.45 -3.84 2.69
CA HIS A 112 -20.00 -5.19 2.59
C HIS A 112 -19.82 -5.74 1.20
N ARG A 113 -19.58 -7.05 1.14
CA ARG A 113 -19.56 -7.79 -0.11
C ARG A 113 -20.42 -9.02 0.03
N PRO A 114 -21.16 -9.38 -1.03
CA PRO A 114 -21.88 -10.65 -1.04
C PRO A 114 -20.92 -11.82 -0.82
N GLY A 115 -21.29 -12.70 0.07
CA GLY A 115 -20.49 -13.87 0.43
C GLY A 115 -20.49 -14.95 -0.63
#